data_dbbb9ca4b2b842f168b215954dffba61
#
_entry.id   dbbb9ca4b2b842f168b215954dffba61
#
_cell.length_a   1.000
_cell.length_b   1.000
_cell.length_c   1.000
_cell.angle_alpha   90.00
_cell.angle_beta   90.00
_cell.angle_gamma   90.00
#
_symmetry.space_group_name_H-M   'P 1'
#
loop_
_entity.id
_entity.type
_entity.pdbx_description
1 polymer ?
#
loop_
_entity_poly.entity_id
_entity_poly.type
_entity_poly.pdbx_seq_one_letter_code
_entity_poly.pdbx_strand_id
1 'polypeptide(L)'
;MARQSNRRPSKKRSAKSNQMAGRLPRNAPPIEVTISHIGGRGDGIAKALYTHNYSEAEHDVFVPASLPGERLLVQPLSLTSQGIKARIIELYTPSPDRHSPRCDAFPACGGCRFQHWDETKISSWKSALVANFLDRAKIKAGTIRPLYSSPLKSRRRASFHLKCIADGAIVGFREHMGQHIVSPDGCAVLHPNLLALQDALQDFAGAHLPAGFAADAHANLLDRSTGNEKDSNICLYIEPISGAQPWSPDMLAKLGDWAASIRLARLSVTDHGSPMTLFAPEIPVVQFGKI
;
A
#
# COMPACT_ATOMS: atom_id res chain seq x y z
N MET A 1 0.48 42.18 -34.12
CA MET A 1 1.63 41.70 -33.32
C MET A 1 1.27 40.32 -32.72
N ALA A 2 1.73 39.25 -33.35
CA ALA A 2 1.40 37.87 -32.96
C ALA A 2 2.40 37.37 -31.92
N ARG A 3 1.90 36.89 -30.75
CA ARG A 3 2.71 36.25 -29.71
C ARG A 3 3.02 34.81 -30.12
N GLN A 4 4.28 34.54 -30.44
CA GLN A 4 4.79 33.21 -30.63
C GLN A 4 4.86 32.46 -29.30
N SER A 5 4.13 31.33 -29.18
CA SER A 5 4.19 30.42 -28.06
C SER A 5 5.41 29.50 -28.20
N ASN A 6 6.40 29.69 -27.35
CA ASN A 6 7.59 28.86 -27.24
C ASN A 6 7.23 27.53 -26.54
N ARG A 7 6.84 26.51 -27.30
CA ARG A 7 6.69 25.13 -26.79
C ARG A 7 8.08 24.49 -26.72
N ARG A 8 8.59 24.27 -25.49
CA ARG A 8 9.77 23.44 -25.27
C ARG A 8 9.48 21.99 -25.70
N PRO A 9 10.37 21.33 -26.44
CA PRO A 9 10.17 19.92 -26.80
C PRO A 9 10.26 19.03 -25.57
N SER A 10 9.27 18.19 -25.35
CA SER A 10 9.29 17.14 -24.35
C SER A 10 10.40 16.13 -24.68
N LYS A 11 11.39 15.99 -23.81
CA LYS A 11 12.40 14.93 -23.90
C LYS A 11 11.70 13.59 -23.83
N LYS A 12 11.60 12.89 -24.96
CA LYS A 12 11.23 11.46 -25.02
C LYS A 12 12.22 10.70 -24.14
N ARG A 13 11.79 10.26 -22.97
CA ARG A 13 12.53 9.28 -22.15
C ARG A 13 12.69 8.02 -22.99
N SER A 14 13.94 7.66 -23.26
CA SER A 14 14.30 6.48 -24.04
C SER A 14 13.74 5.23 -23.38
N ALA A 15 12.86 4.52 -24.06
CA ALA A 15 12.36 3.20 -23.72
C ALA A 15 13.43 2.11 -23.99
N LYS A 16 14.63 2.25 -23.39
CA LYS A 16 15.71 1.27 -23.51
C LYS A 16 16.17 0.84 -22.12
N SER A 17 15.37 0.03 -21.38
CA SER A 17 15.87 -0.78 -20.27
C SER A 17 14.88 -1.83 -19.74
N ASN A 18 13.86 -2.24 -20.51
CA ASN A 18 12.82 -3.17 -20.00
C ASN A 18 12.93 -4.59 -20.58
N GLN A 19 14.09 -5.02 -21.01
CA GLN A 19 14.27 -6.33 -21.68
C GLN A 19 14.85 -7.45 -20.79
N MET A 20 14.95 -7.30 -19.46
CA MET A 20 15.41 -8.37 -18.56
C MET A 20 14.57 -8.51 -17.28
N ALA A 21 13.30 -8.16 -17.27
CA ALA A 21 12.41 -8.42 -16.14
C ALA A 21 11.65 -9.73 -16.43
N GLY A 22 12.20 -10.88 -16.02
CA GLY A 22 11.58 -12.18 -16.16
C GLY A 22 11.14 -12.73 -14.80
N ARG A 23 9.92 -13.29 -14.75
CA ARG A 23 9.51 -14.13 -13.61
C ARG A 23 10.38 -15.39 -13.64
N LEU A 24 11.05 -15.69 -12.54
CA LEU A 24 11.82 -16.91 -12.41
C LEU A 24 10.90 -18.13 -12.25
N PRO A 25 11.35 -19.34 -12.65
CA PRO A 25 10.58 -20.56 -12.44
C PRO A 25 10.23 -20.76 -10.96
N ARG A 26 9.06 -21.33 -10.67
CA ARG A 26 8.65 -21.59 -9.27
C ARG A 26 9.61 -22.52 -8.52
N ASN A 27 10.34 -23.35 -9.25
CA ASN A 27 11.35 -24.28 -8.77
C ASN A 27 12.78 -23.72 -8.89
N ALA A 28 12.96 -22.41 -9.08
CA ALA A 28 14.28 -21.80 -8.99
C ALA A 28 14.94 -22.19 -7.66
N PRO A 29 16.22 -22.60 -7.65
CA PRO A 29 16.87 -23.05 -6.42
C PRO A 29 16.86 -21.92 -5.37
N PRO A 30 16.52 -22.25 -4.11
CA PRO A 30 16.67 -21.29 -3.02
C PRO A 30 18.13 -20.88 -2.86
N ILE A 31 18.33 -19.66 -2.39
CA ILE A 31 19.66 -19.11 -2.10
C ILE A 31 19.76 -18.67 -0.64
N GLU A 32 20.93 -18.90 -0.05
CA GLU A 32 21.23 -18.39 1.28
C GLU A 32 21.84 -17.00 1.15
N VAL A 33 21.37 -16.07 1.96
CA VAL A 33 21.82 -14.68 1.94
C VAL A 33 21.97 -14.11 3.34
N THR A 34 22.88 -13.15 3.48
CA THR A 34 22.98 -12.31 4.70
C THR A 34 22.61 -10.88 4.34
N ILE A 35 21.65 -10.32 5.06
CA ILE A 35 21.15 -8.96 4.79
C ILE A 35 22.20 -7.94 5.27
N SER A 36 22.64 -7.10 4.36
CA SER A 36 23.63 -6.05 4.65
C SER A 36 23.00 -4.76 5.19
N HIS A 37 21.90 -4.33 4.61
CA HIS A 37 21.22 -3.07 4.98
C HIS A 37 19.78 -3.06 4.48
N ILE A 38 19.01 -2.04 4.88
CA ILE A 38 17.68 -1.75 4.35
C ILE A 38 17.79 -0.77 3.19
N GLY A 39 17.27 -1.15 2.04
CA GLY A 39 17.20 -0.30 0.86
C GLY A 39 16.15 0.81 0.99
N GLY A 40 16.24 1.83 0.14
CA GLY A 40 15.37 3.00 0.20
C GLY A 40 13.87 2.74 0.05
N ARG A 41 13.47 1.53 -0.39
CA ARG A 41 12.07 1.09 -0.46
C ARG A 41 11.63 0.24 0.73
N GLY A 42 12.54 -0.04 1.66
CA GLY A 42 12.26 -0.77 2.88
C GLY A 42 12.46 -2.30 2.77
N ASP A 43 12.98 -2.80 1.67
CA ASP A 43 13.39 -4.20 1.56
C ASP A 43 14.81 -4.36 2.10
N GLY A 44 15.09 -5.47 2.77
CA GLY A 44 16.46 -5.84 3.09
C GLY A 44 17.24 -6.15 1.81
N ILE A 45 18.48 -5.71 1.77
CA ILE A 45 19.39 -5.90 0.62
C ILE A 45 20.50 -6.86 1.01
N ALA A 46 20.70 -7.87 0.17
CA ALA A 46 21.83 -8.78 0.20
C ALA A 46 22.49 -8.83 -1.16
N LYS A 47 23.66 -9.46 -1.26
CA LYS A 47 24.31 -9.82 -2.52
C LYS A 47 24.42 -11.32 -2.63
N ALA A 48 24.20 -11.85 -3.82
CA ALA A 48 24.40 -13.26 -4.10
C ALA A 48 24.86 -13.50 -5.54
N LEU A 49 25.69 -14.52 -5.72
CA LEU A 49 25.94 -15.09 -7.04
C LEU A 49 24.70 -15.87 -7.46
N TYR A 50 24.25 -15.63 -8.67
CA TYR A 50 23.10 -16.32 -9.23
C TYR A 50 23.31 -16.64 -10.71
N THR A 51 23.08 -17.90 -11.06
CA THR A 51 23.19 -18.36 -12.44
C THR A 51 21.83 -18.27 -13.13
N HIS A 52 21.76 -17.48 -14.19
CA HIS A 52 20.59 -17.38 -15.06
C HIS A 52 21.03 -17.43 -16.53
N ASN A 53 20.36 -18.25 -17.35
CA ASN A 53 20.67 -18.42 -18.76
C ASN A 53 22.16 -18.72 -19.01
N TYR A 54 22.74 -19.65 -18.25
CA TYR A 54 24.17 -20.10 -18.34
C TYR A 54 25.20 -19.00 -18.02
N SER A 55 24.77 -17.88 -17.44
CA SER A 55 25.65 -16.81 -16.97
C SER A 55 25.52 -16.65 -15.46
N GLU A 56 26.62 -16.73 -14.75
CA GLU A 56 26.71 -16.44 -13.33
C GLU A 56 27.14 -15.00 -13.13
N ALA A 57 26.39 -14.26 -12.29
CA ALA A 57 26.72 -12.91 -11.92
C ALA A 57 26.32 -12.59 -10.49
N GLU A 58 26.98 -11.62 -9.87
CA GLU A 58 26.58 -11.08 -8.58
C GLU A 58 25.39 -10.13 -8.78
N HIS A 59 24.33 -10.37 -8.01
CA HIS A 59 23.11 -9.56 -8.03
C HIS A 59 22.77 -9.04 -6.65
N ASP A 60 22.18 -7.85 -6.59
CA ASP A 60 21.46 -7.43 -5.40
C ASP A 60 20.21 -8.28 -5.23
N VAL A 61 19.94 -8.74 -4.00
CA VAL A 61 18.78 -9.54 -3.65
C VAL A 61 17.89 -8.73 -2.72
N PHE A 62 16.66 -8.44 -3.16
CA PHE A 62 15.67 -7.69 -2.42
C PHE A 62 14.77 -8.63 -1.64
N VAL A 63 14.83 -8.56 -0.33
CA VAL A 63 14.10 -9.46 0.58
C VAL A 63 13.20 -8.63 1.50
N PRO A 64 11.89 -8.56 1.23
CA PRO A 64 10.95 -7.89 2.11
C PRO A 64 10.90 -8.53 3.51
N ALA A 65 10.57 -7.74 4.51
CA ALA A 65 10.44 -8.17 5.91
C ALA A 65 11.70 -8.80 6.51
N SER A 66 12.88 -8.47 6.01
CA SER A 66 14.18 -8.85 6.57
C SER A 66 14.92 -7.65 7.16
N LEU A 67 15.87 -7.92 8.05
CA LEU A 67 16.64 -6.91 8.79
C LEU A 67 18.15 -7.09 8.63
N PRO A 68 18.95 -6.03 8.80
CA PRO A 68 20.40 -6.12 8.71
C PRO A 68 20.98 -7.17 9.67
N GLY A 69 21.96 -7.94 9.19
CA GLY A 69 22.63 -9.00 9.94
C GLY A 69 21.88 -10.34 9.94
N GLU A 70 20.66 -10.41 9.41
CA GLU A 70 19.92 -11.67 9.33
C GLU A 70 20.49 -12.59 8.25
N ARG A 71 20.62 -13.86 8.61
CA ARG A 71 20.95 -14.94 7.68
C ARG A 71 19.69 -15.72 7.34
N LEU A 72 19.40 -15.82 6.04
CA LEU A 72 18.13 -16.28 5.51
C LEU A 72 18.31 -17.27 4.37
N LEU A 73 17.39 -18.24 4.28
CA LEU A 73 17.12 -18.96 3.04
C LEU A 73 15.98 -18.26 2.31
N VAL A 74 16.18 -17.88 1.06
CA VAL A 74 15.18 -17.13 0.29
C VAL A 74 14.88 -17.81 -1.04
N GLN A 75 13.62 -17.71 -1.48
CA GLN A 75 13.15 -18.14 -2.79
C GLN A 75 13.23 -16.99 -3.78
N PRO A 76 14.07 -17.07 -4.82
CA PRO A 76 14.04 -16.12 -5.92
C PRO A 76 12.69 -16.15 -6.66
N LEU A 77 12.10 -14.97 -6.94
CA LEU A 77 10.81 -14.86 -7.60
C LEU A 77 10.92 -14.25 -9.00
N SER A 78 11.75 -13.23 -9.14
CA SER A 78 11.98 -12.57 -10.41
C SER A 78 13.36 -11.92 -10.46
N LEU A 79 13.96 -11.93 -11.65
CA LEU A 79 15.18 -11.19 -11.96
C LEU A 79 14.78 -9.92 -12.74
N THR A 80 15.27 -8.79 -12.29
CA THR A 80 15.04 -7.47 -12.91
C THR A 80 16.37 -6.80 -13.21
N SER A 81 16.37 -5.69 -13.94
CA SER A 81 17.55 -4.87 -14.14
C SER A 81 18.17 -4.31 -12.85
N GLN A 82 17.41 -4.32 -11.74
CA GLN A 82 17.87 -3.85 -10.44
C GLN A 82 18.39 -4.98 -9.53
N GLY A 83 18.11 -6.25 -9.89
CA GLY A 83 18.49 -7.42 -9.11
C GLY A 83 17.33 -8.42 -8.94
N ILE A 84 17.49 -9.35 -8.02
CA ILE A 84 16.59 -10.45 -7.73
C ILE A 84 15.60 -10.04 -6.65
N LYS A 85 14.29 -10.20 -6.92
CA LYS A 85 13.26 -10.13 -5.88
C LYS A 85 13.08 -11.51 -5.30
N ALA A 86 13.14 -11.64 -3.99
CA ALA A 86 13.02 -12.91 -3.29
C ALA A 86 12.05 -12.82 -2.10
N ARG A 87 11.55 -13.96 -1.63
CA ARG A 87 10.77 -14.09 -0.40
C ARG A 87 11.51 -14.99 0.58
N ILE A 88 11.33 -14.73 1.87
CA ILE A 88 11.91 -15.56 2.94
C ILE A 88 11.24 -16.94 2.91
N ILE A 89 12.04 -18.00 2.95
CA ILE A 89 11.63 -19.37 3.23
C ILE A 89 11.89 -19.68 4.70
N GLU A 90 13.13 -19.35 5.17
CA GLU A 90 13.58 -19.66 6.51
C GLU A 90 14.49 -18.56 7.06
N LEU A 91 14.37 -18.28 8.33
CA LEU A 91 15.22 -17.33 9.07
C LEU A 91 16.16 -18.13 9.98
N TYR A 92 17.43 -18.21 9.61
CA TYR A 92 18.44 -18.96 10.35
C TYR A 92 18.94 -18.19 11.57
N THR A 93 19.23 -16.90 11.38
CA THR A 93 19.75 -16.05 12.44
C THR A 93 18.97 -14.74 12.44
N PRO A 94 18.12 -14.50 13.46
CA PRO A 94 17.38 -13.25 13.58
C PRO A 94 18.28 -12.09 13.99
N SER A 95 17.94 -10.88 13.55
CA SER A 95 18.54 -9.64 14.06
C SER A 95 18.13 -9.40 15.52
N PRO A 96 19.01 -8.86 16.39
CA PRO A 96 18.64 -8.46 17.74
C PRO A 96 17.58 -7.33 17.76
N ASP A 97 17.42 -6.59 16.65
CA ASP A 97 16.44 -5.54 16.48
C ASP A 97 15.08 -6.05 15.99
N ARG A 98 14.93 -7.39 15.81
CA ARG A 98 13.67 -8.01 15.39
C ARG A 98 12.77 -8.28 16.58
N HIS A 99 11.48 -7.97 16.43
CA HIS A 99 10.44 -8.36 17.39
C HIS A 99 9.18 -8.91 16.67
N SER A 100 8.26 -9.45 17.44
CA SER A 100 6.99 -9.96 16.91
C SER A 100 6.13 -8.81 16.39
N PRO A 101 5.57 -8.94 15.17
CA PRO A 101 4.63 -7.97 14.64
C PRO A 101 3.39 -7.84 15.52
N ARG A 102 2.79 -6.63 15.54
CA ARG A 102 1.54 -6.36 16.29
C ARG A 102 0.27 -6.74 15.51
N CYS A 103 0.41 -7.21 14.29
CA CYS A 103 -0.69 -7.58 13.40
C CYS A 103 -0.41 -8.95 12.78
N ASP A 104 -1.35 -9.88 12.94
CA ASP A 104 -1.21 -11.26 12.47
C ASP A 104 -1.20 -11.37 10.94
N ALA A 105 -1.76 -10.37 10.25
CA ALA A 105 -1.69 -10.29 8.78
C ALA A 105 -0.31 -9.88 8.24
N PHE A 106 0.64 -9.47 9.08
CA PHE A 106 2.01 -9.18 8.65
C PHE A 106 2.83 -10.49 8.54
N PRO A 107 3.66 -10.67 7.51
CA PRO A 107 4.03 -9.75 6.43
C PRO A 107 3.17 -9.88 5.16
N ALA A 108 2.12 -10.70 5.17
CA ALA A 108 1.31 -10.96 3.98
C ALA A 108 0.60 -9.67 3.50
N CYS A 109 0.01 -8.91 4.42
CA CYS A 109 -0.63 -7.64 4.11
C CYS A 109 0.37 -6.57 3.66
N GLY A 110 0.15 -5.97 2.47
CA GLY A 110 0.99 -4.91 1.92
C GLY A 110 0.84 -3.54 2.59
N GLY A 111 -0.04 -3.40 3.58
CA GLY A 111 -0.32 -2.13 4.28
C GLY A 111 0.79 -1.65 5.20
N CYS A 112 1.68 -2.54 5.67
CA CYS A 112 2.78 -2.25 6.59
C CYS A 112 4.07 -2.92 6.14
N ARG A 113 5.23 -2.27 6.42
CA ARG A 113 6.54 -2.80 6.01
C ARG A 113 7.46 -3.16 7.16
N PHE A 114 7.29 -2.53 8.34
CA PHE A 114 8.32 -2.55 9.39
C PHE A 114 7.79 -3.00 10.76
N GLN A 115 6.67 -3.72 10.83
CA GLN A 115 6.11 -4.15 12.11
C GLN A 115 7.00 -5.15 12.87
N HIS A 116 8.00 -5.70 12.23
CA HIS A 116 8.98 -6.65 12.78
C HIS A 116 10.27 -5.98 13.24
N TRP A 117 10.42 -4.67 13.09
CA TRP A 117 11.66 -3.93 13.36
C TRP A 117 11.47 -2.94 14.51
N ASP A 118 12.49 -2.77 15.35
CA ASP A 118 12.51 -1.81 16.45
C ASP A 118 12.19 -0.38 15.97
N GLU A 119 11.29 0.31 16.68
CA GLU A 119 10.80 1.63 16.28
C GLU A 119 11.90 2.70 16.31
N THR A 120 12.88 2.59 17.22
CA THR A 120 14.01 3.52 17.30
C THR A 120 14.94 3.36 16.10
N LYS A 121 15.13 2.13 15.65
CA LYS A 121 15.92 1.80 14.45
C LYS A 121 15.20 2.25 13.17
N ILE A 122 13.88 2.06 13.08
CA ILE A 122 13.07 2.61 11.97
C ILE A 122 13.21 4.13 11.90
N SER A 123 13.11 4.81 13.04
CA SER A 123 13.23 6.28 13.11
C SER A 123 14.60 6.76 12.66
N SER A 124 15.67 6.12 13.15
CA SER A 124 17.04 6.43 12.77
C SER A 124 17.29 6.19 11.29
N TRP A 125 16.83 5.05 10.75
CA TRP A 125 16.95 4.73 9.33
C TRP A 125 16.21 5.73 8.45
N LYS A 126 14.97 6.12 8.78
CA LYS A 126 14.21 7.11 8.02
C LYS A 126 14.87 8.49 8.04
N SER A 127 15.40 8.91 9.18
CA SER A 127 16.13 10.18 9.31
C SER A 127 17.39 10.19 8.46
N ALA A 128 18.16 9.09 8.48
CA ALA A 128 19.34 8.92 7.63
C ALA A 128 18.97 8.90 6.13
N LEU A 129 17.83 8.30 5.77
CA LEU A 129 17.36 8.28 4.40
C LEU A 129 17.07 9.69 3.88
N VAL A 130 16.41 10.54 4.70
CA VAL A 130 16.15 11.95 4.36
C VAL A 130 17.46 12.72 4.22
N ALA A 131 18.39 12.58 5.16
CA ALA A 131 19.70 13.22 5.10
C ALA A 131 20.47 12.86 3.83
N ASN A 132 20.49 11.57 3.48
CA ASN A 132 21.15 11.07 2.28
C ASN A 132 20.50 11.60 0.98
N PHE A 133 19.17 11.77 0.93
CA PHE A 133 18.50 12.37 -0.22
C PHE A 133 18.84 13.86 -0.38
N LEU A 134 18.87 14.60 0.72
CA LEU A 134 19.24 16.02 0.70
C LEU A 134 20.69 16.21 0.24
N ASP A 135 21.61 15.40 0.77
CA ASP A 135 23.02 15.44 0.40
C ASP A 135 23.23 15.14 -1.10
N ARG A 136 22.60 14.07 -1.63
CA ARG A 136 22.64 13.74 -3.06
C ARG A 136 22.08 14.86 -3.94
N ALA A 137 21.04 15.55 -3.44
CA ALA A 137 20.45 16.70 -4.12
C ALA A 137 21.28 17.98 -3.95
N LYS A 138 22.39 17.93 -3.18
CA LYS A 138 23.25 19.09 -2.83
C LYS A 138 22.47 20.20 -2.10
N ILE A 139 21.45 19.81 -1.33
CA ILE A 139 20.65 20.72 -0.52
C ILE A 139 21.23 20.73 0.91
N LYS A 140 21.73 21.89 1.33
CA LYS A 140 22.18 22.09 2.72
C LYS A 140 20.96 22.30 3.61
N ALA A 141 20.63 21.32 4.44
CA ALA A 141 19.62 21.46 5.48
C ALA A 141 20.25 22.07 6.74
N GLY A 142 19.63 23.08 7.34
CA GLY A 142 20.09 23.64 8.61
C GLY A 142 19.88 22.66 9.77
N THR A 143 18.70 22.06 9.86
CA THR A 143 18.34 21.08 10.89
C THR A 143 17.35 20.05 10.35
N ILE A 144 17.60 18.77 10.58
CA ILE A 144 16.63 17.69 10.36
C ILE A 144 16.00 17.37 11.72
N ARG A 145 14.71 17.67 11.87
CA ARG A 145 13.98 17.38 13.12
C ARG A 145 13.83 15.87 13.31
N PRO A 146 13.77 15.38 14.57
CA PRO A 146 13.47 13.99 14.85
C PRO A 146 12.15 13.55 14.17
N LEU A 147 12.08 12.29 13.76
CA LEU A 147 10.87 11.72 13.17
C LEU A 147 9.76 11.67 14.22
N TYR A 148 8.60 12.20 13.87
CA TYR A 148 7.37 11.98 14.65
C TYR A 148 6.73 10.65 14.23
N SER A 149 6.56 9.74 15.18
CA SER A 149 5.88 8.46 14.96
C SER A 149 4.39 8.59 15.33
N SER A 150 3.51 8.27 14.38
CA SER A 150 2.07 8.28 14.64
C SER A 150 1.67 7.13 15.56
N PRO A 151 0.76 7.33 16.52
CA PRO A 151 0.27 6.27 17.39
C PRO A 151 -0.41 5.12 16.61
N LEU A 152 -0.51 3.96 17.25
CA LEU A 152 -1.36 2.86 16.74
C LEU A 152 -2.82 3.31 16.62
N LYS A 153 -3.57 2.66 15.74
CA LYS A 153 -4.99 2.95 15.49
C LYS A 153 -5.29 4.40 15.09
N SER A 154 -4.28 5.12 14.59
CA SER A 154 -4.39 6.53 14.19
C SER A 154 -4.43 6.77 12.68
N ARG A 155 -4.27 5.73 11.85
CA ARG A 155 -4.27 5.86 10.39
C ARG A 155 -5.68 6.19 9.89
N ARG A 156 -5.82 7.40 9.31
CA ARG A 156 -7.11 7.99 8.92
C ARG A 156 -7.40 7.88 7.42
N ARG A 157 -6.56 7.19 6.66
CA ARG A 157 -6.74 6.94 5.22
C ARG A 157 -6.49 5.48 4.91
N ALA A 158 -7.39 4.89 4.14
CA ALA A 158 -7.25 3.54 3.63
C ALA A 158 -7.63 3.48 2.14
N SER A 159 -6.93 2.63 1.39
CA SER A 159 -7.35 2.20 0.07
C SER A 159 -7.58 0.71 0.17
N PHE A 160 -8.83 0.33 0.31
CA PHE A 160 -9.26 -1.05 0.31
C PHE A 160 -9.40 -1.55 -1.13
N HIS A 161 -9.12 -2.83 -1.31
CA HIS A 161 -9.47 -3.58 -2.50
C HIS A 161 -10.67 -4.44 -2.19
N LEU A 162 -11.68 -4.38 -3.05
CA LEU A 162 -12.92 -5.13 -2.94
C LEU A 162 -13.01 -6.13 -4.09
N LYS A 163 -13.41 -7.35 -3.79
CA LYS A 163 -13.70 -8.37 -4.80
C LYS A 163 -14.86 -9.23 -4.34
N CYS A 164 -15.93 -9.28 -5.15
CA CYS A 164 -17.06 -10.19 -4.94
C CYS A 164 -16.73 -11.57 -5.49
N ILE A 165 -17.05 -12.59 -4.72
CA ILE A 165 -16.90 -14.02 -5.04
C ILE A 165 -18.29 -14.67 -5.03
N ALA A 166 -18.39 -15.98 -5.33
CA ALA A 166 -19.68 -16.68 -5.41
C ALA A 166 -20.47 -16.59 -4.09
N ASP A 167 -19.78 -16.67 -2.96
CA ASP A 167 -20.38 -16.77 -1.63
C ASP A 167 -20.11 -15.51 -0.77
N GLY A 168 -20.03 -14.32 -1.38
CA GLY A 168 -19.84 -13.08 -0.63
C GLY A 168 -18.82 -12.11 -1.25
N ALA A 169 -18.13 -11.35 -0.41
CA ALA A 169 -17.09 -10.44 -0.85
C ALA A 169 -15.88 -10.47 0.08
N ILE A 170 -14.73 -10.06 -0.42
CA ILE A 170 -13.51 -9.85 0.34
C ILE A 170 -13.13 -8.37 0.20
N VAL A 171 -12.96 -7.68 1.34
CA VAL A 171 -12.49 -6.30 1.39
C VAL A 171 -11.24 -6.25 2.28
N GLY A 172 -10.18 -5.64 1.77
CA GLY A 172 -8.93 -5.58 2.52
C GLY A 172 -7.82 -4.87 1.75
N PHE A 173 -6.59 -5.25 2.03
CA PHE A 173 -5.40 -4.70 1.40
C PHE A 173 -4.77 -5.71 0.45
N ARG A 174 -4.10 -5.22 -0.59
CA ARG A 174 -3.32 -6.13 -1.45
C ARG A 174 -2.20 -6.79 -0.66
N GLU A 175 -1.99 -8.06 -0.98
CA GLU A 175 -0.83 -8.81 -0.53
C GLU A 175 0.47 -8.11 -0.94
N HIS A 176 1.46 -8.17 -0.07
CA HIS A 176 2.80 -7.68 -0.42
C HIS A 176 3.41 -8.56 -1.50
N MET A 177 3.73 -7.99 -2.66
CA MET A 177 4.23 -8.69 -3.86
C MET A 177 3.25 -9.68 -4.51
N GLY A 178 1.96 -9.65 -4.17
CA GLY A 178 0.91 -10.52 -4.71
C GLY A 178 -0.29 -9.77 -5.26
N GLN A 179 -1.30 -10.55 -5.69
CA GLN A 179 -2.58 -10.04 -6.21
C GLN A 179 -3.76 -10.37 -5.29
N HIS A 180 -3.52 -11.18 -4.25
CA HIS A 180 -4.57 -11.55 -3.30
C HIS A 180 -4.93 -10.37 -2.41
N ILE A 181 -6.17 -10.37 -1.95
CA ILE A 181 -6.65 -9.42 -0.95
C ILE A 181 -6.50 -10.09 0.41
N VAL A 182 -5.83 -9.42 1.32
CA VAL A 182 -5.70 -9.80 2.73
C VAL A 182 -6.63 -8.91 3.54
N SER A 183 -7.60 -9.53 4.21
CA SER A 183 -8.49 -8.85 5.15
C SER A 183 -7.94 -9.06 6.57
N PRO A 184 -7.33 -8.04 7.19
CA PRO A 184 -6.79 -8.19 8.53
C PRO A 184 -7.88 -8.05 9.58
N ASP A 185 -8.11 -9.09 10.36
CA ASP A 185 -8.93 -9.01 11.56
C ASP A 185 -8.17 -8.19 12.61
N GLY A 186 -8.65 -6.99 12.92
CA GLY A 186 -8.04 -6.16 13.96
C GLY A 186 -6.73 -5.46 13.56
N CYS A 187 -6.73 -4.73 12.44
CA CYS A 187 -5.57 -3.96 11.99
C CYS A 187 -5.00 -3.04 13.08
N ALA A 188 -3.71 -3.20 13.41
CA ALA A 188 -3.04 -2.46 14.48
C ALA A 188 -2.86 -0.95 14.21
N VAL A 189 -2.87 -0.53 12.94
CA VAL A 189 -2.58 0.86 12.58
C VAL A 189 -3.79 1.65 12.11
N LEU A 190 -4.83 0.97 11.61
CA LEU A 190 -6.02 1.60 11.09
C LEU A 190 -6.88 2.18 12.21
N HIS A 191 -7.47 3.37 11.99
CA HIS A 191 -8.44 3.92 12.94
C HIS A 191 -9.66 2.99 13.05
N PRO A 192 -10.23 2.77 14.25
CA PRO A 192 -11.35 1.83 14.46
C PRO A 192 -12.54 2.07 13.51
N ASN A 193 -12.89 3.33 13.23
CA ASN A 193 -13.99 3.65 12.31
C ASN A 193 -13.73 3.17 10.88
N LEU A 194 -12.47 3.17 10.41
CA LEU A 194 -12.14 2.65 9.09
C LEU A 194 -12.11 1.11 9.07
N LEU A 195 -11.81 0.48 10.21
CA LEU A 195 -11.93 -0.97 10.33
C LEU A 195 -13.41 -1.38 10.28
N ALA A 196 -14.27 -0.71 11.06
CA ALA A 196 -15.73 -0.93 10.99
C ALA A 196 -16.31 -0.66 9.59
N LEU A 197 -15.79 0.33 8.87
CA LEU A 197 -16.18 0.55 7.46
C LEU A 197 -15.76 -0.61 6.56
N GLN A 198 -14.58 -1.21 6.77
CA GLN A 198 -14.12 -2.37 5.99
C GLN A 198 -15.12 -3.53 6.10
N ASP A 199 -15.55 -3.85 7.33
CA ASP A 199 -16.51 -4.92 7.61
C ASP A 199 -17.87 -4.60 6.98
N ALA A 200 -18.40 -3.39 7.22
CA ALA A 200 -19.67 -2.95 6.65
C ALA A 200 -19.67 -2.94 5.10
N LEU A 201 -18.55 -2.57 4.48
CA LEU A 201 -18.41 -2.59 3.03
C LEU A 201 -18.33 -4.02 2.49
N GLN A 202 -17.71 -4.94 3.22
CA GLN A 202 -17.66 -6.35 2.86
C GLN A 202 -19.04 -7.00 2.89
N ASP A 203 -19.81 -6.75 3.97
CA ASP A 203 -21.18 -7.24 4.13
C ASP A 203 -22.09 -6.70 3.02
N PHE A 204 -22.05 -5.39 2.75
CA PHE A 204 -22.81 -4.77 1.68
C PHE A 204 -22.47 -5.36 0.33
N ALA A 205 -21.19 -5.46 0.01
CA ALA A 205 -20.73 -5.97 -1.29
C ALA A 205 -21.11 -7.43 -1.51
N GLY A 206 -21.00 -8.27 -0.48
CA GLY A 206 -21.40 -9.68 -0.53
C GLY A 206 -22.89 -9.87 -0.74
N ALA A 207 -23.73 -8.98 -0.17
CA ALA A 207 -25.18 -9.07 -0.28
C ALA A 207 -25.76 -8.46 -1.57
N HIS A 208 -25.12 -7.45 -2.16
CA HIS A 208 -25.74 -6.60 -3.17
C HIS A 208 -24.97 -6.45 -4.48
N LEU A 209 -23.69 -6.80 -4.51
CA LEU A 209 -22.89 -6.71 -5.73
C LEU A 209 -22.69 -8.08 -6.38
N PRO A 210 -22.66 -8.16 -7.71
CA PRO A 210 -22.58 -9.44 -8.41
C PRO A 210 -21.21 -10.10 -8.24
N ALA A 211 -21.18 -11.42 -8.24
CA ALA A 211 -19.93 -12.18 -8.27
C ALA A 211 -19.05 -11.73 -9.46
N GLY A 212 -17.75 -11.57 -9.19
CA GLY A 212 -16.79 -11.05 -10.16
C GLY A 212 -16.66 -9.52 -10.16
N PHE A 213 -17.55 -8.76 -9.49
CA PHE A 213 -17.36 -7.33 -9.32
C PHE A 213 -16.09 -7.07 -8.49
N ALA A 214 -15.31 -6.08 -8.93
CA ALA A 214 -14.10 -5.69 -8.21
C ALA A 214 -13.88 -4.17 -8.31
N ALA A 215 -13.43 -3.57 -7.21
CA ALA A 215 -13.24 -2.13 -7.11
C ALA A 215 -12.11 -1.78 -6.12
N ASP A 216 -11.56 -0.59 -6.27
CA ASP A 216 -10.75 0.07 -5.25
C ASP A 216 -11.65 1.04 -4.46
N ALA A 217 -11.58 0.99 -3.13
CA ALA A 217 -12.39 1.81 -2.23
C ALA A 217 -11.48 2.68 -1.35
N HIS A 218 -11.50 3.98 -1.61
CA HIS A 218 -10.65 4.96 -0.95
C HIS A 218 -11.43 5.65 0.18
N ALA A 219 -11.06 5.38 1.40
CA ALA A 219 -11.69 5.92 2.59
C ALA A 219 -10.80 6.97 3.27
N ASN A 220 -11.41 8.10 3.64
CA ASN A 220 -10.78 9.17 4.41
C ASN A 220 -11.64 9.51 5.61
N LEU A 221 -11.07 9.38 6.82
CA LEU A 221 -11.68 9.83 8.05
C LEU A 221 -11.35 11.30 8.27
N LEU A 222 -12.37 12.17 8.25
CA LEU A 222 -12.23 13.59 8.49
C LEU A 222 -12.17 13.91 9.98
N ASP A 223 -11.49 15.00 10.34
CA ASP A 223 -11.55 15.57 11.69
C ASP A 223 -12.63 16.64 11.71
N ARG A 224 -13.76 16.33 12.32
CA ARG A 224 -14.81 17.31 12.58
C ARG A 224 -14.72 17.70 14.05
N SER A 225 -14.18 18.87 14.31
CA SER A 225 -14.17 19.46 15.66
C SER A 225 -15.53 19.99 16.13
N THR A 226 -16.57 19.96 15.27
CA THR A 226 -17.87 20.59 15.50
C THR A 226 -19.05 19.76 15.00
N GLY A 227 -19.04 18.44 15.10
CA GLY A 227 -20.14 17.59 14.65
C GLY A 227 -20.68 16.69 15.75
N ASN A 228 -21.96 16.32 15.65
CA ASN A 228 -22.56 15.30 16.46
C ASN A 228 -21.67 14.05 16.47
N GLU A 229 -21.29 13.53 17.64
CA GLU A 229 -20.47 12.29 17.78
C GLU A 229 -21.09 11.06 17.08
N LYS A 230 -22.37 11.17 16.67
CA LYS A 230 -23.13 10.11 16.01
C LYS A 230 -22.90 9.99 14.51
N ASP A 231 -22.29 10.99 13.85
CA ASP A 231 -22.11 10.97 12.39
C ASP A 231 -20.75 10.39 12.01
N SER A 232 -20.74 9.45 11.09
CA SER A 232 -19.50 8.94 10.50
C SER A 232 -18.81 10.07 9.73
N ASN A 233 -17.62 10.46 10.17
CA ASN A 233 -16.81 11.48 9.47
C ASN A 233 -16.05 10.89 8.27
N ILE A 234 -16.57 9.84 7.63
CA ILE A 234 -15.87 9.12 6.56
C ILE A 234 -16.38 9.56 5.20
N CYS A 235 -15.45 9.99 4.36
CA CYS A 235 -15.67 10.10 2.92
C CYS A 235 -15.16 8.81 2.25
N LEU A 236 -16.02 8.16 1.48
CA LEU A 236 -15.73 6.96 0.72
C LEU A 236 -15.84 7.24 -0.78
N TYR A 237 -14.85 6.80 -1.54
CA TYR A 237 -14.86 6.84 -3.00
C TYR A 237 -14.57 5.44 -3.54
N ILE A 238 -15.46 4.93 -4.39
CA ILE A 238 -15.35 3.58 -4.96
C ILE A 238 -15.13 3.69 -6.47
N GLU A 239 -14.04 3.08 -6.92
CA GLU A 239 -13.64 3.05 -8.32
C GLU A 239 -13.59 1.59 -8.81
N PRO A 240 -14.52 1.15 -9.69
CA PRO A 240 -14.45 -0.17 -10.31
C PRO A 240 -13.15 -0.34 -11.07
N ILE A 241 -12.50 -1.50 -10.94
CA ILE A 241 -11.27 -1.78 -11.69
C ILE A 241 -11.60 -2.05 -13.16
N SER A 242 -10.63 -1.83 -14.04
CA SER A 242 -10.78 -2.06 -15.49
C SER A 242 -11.28 -3.48 -15.78
N GLY A 243 -12.36 -3.59 -16.55
CA GLY A 243 -13.02 -4.86 -16.86
C GLY A 243 -14.06 -5.32 -15.83
N ALA A 244 -14.28 -4.55 -14.74
CA ALA A 244 -15.39 -4.81 -13.83
C ALA A 244 -16.74 -4.49 -14.51
N GLN A 245 -17.80 -5.16 -14.05
CA GLN A 245 -19.15 -4.87 -14.48
C GLN A 245 -19.51 -3.41 -14.13
N PRO A 246 -20.14 -2.64 -15.07
CA PRO A 246 -20.54 -1.28 -14.79
C PRO A 246 -21.64 -1.23 -13.71
N TRP A 247 -21.79 -0.08 -13.08
CA TRP A 247 -22.86 0.15 -12.12
C TRP A 247 -24.24 0.04 -12.78
N SER A 248 -25.13 -0.76 -12.20
CA SER A 248 -26.54 -0.69 -12.54
C SER A 248 -27.26 0.37 -11.69
N PRO A 249 -28.41 0.92 -12.15
CA PRO A 249 -29.19 1.85 -11.34
C PRO A 249 -29.61 1.27 -9.97
N ASP A 250 -29.95 -0.03 -9.92
CA ASP A 250 -30.30 -0.73 -8.67
C ASP A 250 -29.10 -0.82 -7.70
N MET A 251 -27.90 -1.13 -8.22
CA MET A 251 -26.69 -1.14 -7.40
C MET A 251 -26.38 0.25 -6.82
N LEU A 252 -26.52 1.32 -7.63
CA LEU A 252 -26.28 2.69 -7.20
C LEU A 252 -27.31 3.14 -6.14
N ALA A 253 -28.58 2.79 -6.30
CA ALA A 253 -29.63 3.09 -5.32
C ALA A 253 -29.33 2.42 -3.99
N LYS A 254 -29.09 1.09 -3.99
CA LYS A 254 -28.73 0.35 -2.78
C LYS A 254 -27.47 0.88 -2.10
N LEU A 255 -26.47 1.29 -2.87
CA LEU A 255 -25.22 1.85 -2.35
C LEU A 255 -25.46 3.22 -1.67
N GLY A 256 -26.37 4.04 -2.23
CA GLY A 256 -26.79 5.31 -1.63
C GLY A 256 -27.55 5.12 -0.30
N ASP A 257 -28.50 4.17 -0.27
CA ASP A 257 -29.26 3.83 0.93
C ASP A 257 -28.34 3.26 2.04
N TRP A 258 -27.42 2.39 1.65
CA TRP A 258 -26.40 1.87 2.58
C TRP A 258 -25.52 3.00 3.15
N ALA A 259 -25.04 3.92 2.31
CA ALA A 259 -24.24 5.05 2.76
C ALA A 259 -24.99 5.92 3.78
N ALA A 260 -26.28 6.11 3.57
CA ALA A 260 -27.17 6.82 4.51
C ALA A 260 -27.31 6.04 5.83
N SER A 261 -27.51 4.71 5.76
CA SER A 261 -27.70 3.85 6.93
C SER A 261 -26.50 3.84 7.87
N ILE A 262 -25.27 3.84 7.34
CA ILE A 262 -24.03 3.92 8.11
C ILE A 262 -23.53 5.36 8.31
N ARG A 263 -24.31 6.35 7.87
CA ARG A 263 -24.08 7.79 8.05
C ARG A 263 -22.74 8.27 7.51
N LEU A 264 -22.35 7.86 6.30
CA LEU A 264 -21.16 8.40 5.65
C LEU A 264 -21.27 9.92 5.52
N ALA A 265 -20.16 10.64 5.66
CA ALA A 265 -20.11 12.07 5.35
C ALA A 265 -20.22 12.31 3.83
N ARG A 266 -19.69 11.39 3.03
CA ARG A 266 -19.80 11.42 1.58
C ARG A 266 -19.56 10.05 0.99
N LEU A 267 -20.35 9.70 -0.03
CA LEU A 267 -20.07 8.59 -0.93
C LEU A 267 -20.01 9.10 -2.37
N SER A 268 -18.95 8.73 -3.06
CA SER A 268 -18.79 8.97 -4.50
C SER A 268 -18.33 7.68 -5.18
N VAL A 269 -18.66 7.54 -6.45
CA VAL A 269 -18.23 6.42 -7.29
C VAL A 269 -17.67 6.94 -8.61
N THR A 270 -16.86 6.14 -9.30
CA THR A 270 -16.58 6.36 -10.71
C THR A 270 -17.63 5.65 -11.54
N ASP A 271 -18.36 6.39 -12.37
CA ASP A 271 -19.28 5.87 -13.37
C ASP A 271 -18.87 6.37 -14.74
N HIS A 272 -18.74 5.46 -15.72
CA HIS A 272 -18.27 5.76 -17.09
C HIS A 272 -17.01 6.66 -17.14
N GLY A 273 -16.06 6.47 -16.19
CA GLY A 273 -14.81 7.22 -16.12
C GLY A 273 -14.94 8.61 -15.50
N SER A 274 -16.11 8.98 -15.00
CA SER A 274 -16.35 10.26 -14.32
C SER A 274 -16.77 10.05 -12.86
N PRO A 275 -16.28 10.87 -11.92
CA PRO A 275 -16.71 10.81 -10.53
C PRO A 275 -18.13 11.31 -10.37
N MET A 276 -18.97 10.54 -9.70
CA MET A 276 -20.34 10.88 -9.35
C MET A 276 -20.54 10.78 -7.85
N THR A 277 -21.18 11.78 -7.24
CA THR A 277 -21.55 11.74 -5.81
C THR A 277 -22.93 11.14 -5.66
N LEU A 278 -23.05 10.04 -4.92
CA LEU A 278 -24.31 9.36 -4.64
C LEU A 278 -24.96 9.86 -3.34
N PHE A 279 -24.13 10.20 -2.35
CA PHE A 279 -24.59 10.59 -1.03
C PHE A 279 -23.68 11.68 -0.46
N ALA A 280 -24.23 12.78 -0.02
CA ALA A 280 -23.55 13.85 0.73
C ALA A 280 -24.63 14.70 1.43
N PRO A 281 -25.03 14.35 2.66
CA PRO A 281 -26.07 15.09 3.39
C PRO A 281 -25.65 16.53 3.69
N GLU A 282 -24.34 16.73 3.87
CA GLU A 282 -23.72 18.03 4.07
C GLU A 282 -22.38 18.09 3.32
N ILE A 283 -21.94 19.29 2.96
CA ILE A 283 -20.58 19.47 2.39
C ILE A 283 -19.58 19.27 3.53
N PRO A 284 -18.69 18.26 3.43
CA PRO A 284 -17.69 18.03 4.46
C PRO A 284 -16.75 19.23 4.57
N VAL A 285 -16.71 19.87 5.74
CA VAL A 285 -15.80 20.97 6.04
C VAL A 285 -14.64 20.45 6.87
N VAL A 286 -13.42 20.70 6.42
CA VAL A 286 -12.19 20.40 7.17
C VAL A 286 -11.68 21.70 7.77
N GLN A 287 -11.62 21.78 9.10
CA GLN A 287 -10.90 22.86 9.77
C GLN A 287 -9.42 22.54 9.81
N PHE A 288 -8.63 23.35 9.14
CA PHE A 288 -7.18 23.34 9.34
C PHE A 288 -6.90 24.13 10.62
N GLY A 289 -6.20 23.50 11.58
CA GLY A 289 -5.75 24.18 12.79
C GLY A 289 -5.00 25.47 12.43
N LYS A 290 -5.03 26.46 13.31
CA LYS A 290 -4.19 27.65 13.15
C LYS A 290 -2.73 27.18 13.10
N ILE A 291 -2.06 27.50 12.00
CA ILE A 291 -0.62 27.26 11.81
C ILE A 291 0.16 28.14 12.78
#